data_b16292f5e42a793ee132732c8f7b0c2c
#
_entry.id   b16292f5e42a793ee132732c8f7b0c2c
#
_cell.length_a   1.000
_cell.length_b   1.000
_cell.length_c   1.000
_cell.angle_alpha   90.00
_cell.angle_beta   90.00
_cell.angle_gamma   90.00
#
_symmetry.space_group_name_H-M   'P 1'
#
loop_
_entity.id
_entity.type
_entity.pdbx_description
1 polymer ?
#
loop_
_entity_poly.entity_id
_entity_poly.type
_entity_poly.pdbx_seq_one_letter_code
_entity_poly.pdbx_strand_id
1 'polypeptide(L)'
;MANFCLELKALNPALDISMDASEHDMHYITADKRIVIPESETDDALYRKLKVFKQRLLSGEKQLAALFKDPERAKTFIDQYTFADDLYNVAADMYCVPELNLRFDDLFGEEGMIDGFRVYNASWCLWEGLMPGARTAYWRIYPLLQNFLDDADRMIASGGSGLRLRFGHDSVVLPLSFILGFQEAIHATDDMEDLHNHFSIFRLIPMAANIQWVFFRKAGSDDILVKFLMNENETSIPVATDCYPYYHWSDVEPYYRNMIEAAHLVYKETPDDED
;
A
#
# COMPACT_ATOMS: atom_id res chain seq x y z
N MET A 1 1.52 -4.51 16.76
CA MET A 1 1.31 -5.95 17.06
C MET A 1 1.08 -6.21 18.55
N ALA A 2 2.04 -6.00 19.47
CA ALA A 2 1.90 -6.38 20.88
C ALA A 2 0.63 -5.83 21.56
N ASN A 3 0.34 -4.52 21.44
CA ASN A 3 -0.87 -3.92 22.03
C ASN A 3 -2.16 -4.54 21.47
N PHE A 4 -2.22 -4.82 20.19
CA PHE A 4 -3.37 -5.51 19.58
C PHE A 4 -3.61 -6.90 20.21
N CYS A 5 -2.54 -7.67 20.38
CA CYS A 5 -2.62 -9.00 21.01
C CYS A 5 -3.04 -8.90 22.50
N LEU A 6 -2.59 -7.88 23.23
CA LEU A 6 -3.00 -7.64 24.60
C LEU A 6 -4.50 -7.33 24.71
N GLU A 7 -5.03 -6.51 23.81
CA GLU A 7 -6.48 -6.20 23.76
C GLU A 7 -7.30 -7.44 23.41
N LEU A 8 -6.86 -8.25 22.43
CA LEU A 8 -7.54 -9.52 22.11
C LEU A 8 -7.55 -10.46 23.32
N LYS A 9 -6.45 -10.54 24.05
CA LYS A 9 -6.34 -11.37 25.26
C LYS A 9 -7.20 -10.84 26.39
N ALA A 10 -7.37 -9.52 26.51
CA ALA A 10 -8.27 -8.89 27.48
C ALA A 10 -9.75 -9.19 27.17
N LEU A 11 -10.12 -9.18 25.87
CA LEU A 11 -11.46 -9.54 25.43
C LEU A 11 -11.79 -11.03 25.59
N ASN A 12 -10.80 -11.89 25.33
CA ASN A 12 -10.94 -13.32 25.50
C ASN A 12 -9.65 -13.95 26.03
N PRO A 13 -9.52 -14.14 27.37
CA PRO A 13 -8.33 -14.73 27.98
C PRO A 13 -8.03 -16.17 27.55
N ALA A 14 -8.99 -16.89 26.97
CA ALA A 14 -8.81 -18.26 26.51
C ALA A 14 -8.12 -18.35 25.14
N LEU A 15 -7.95 -17.22 24.42
CA LEU A 15 -7.22 -17.23 23.15
C LEU A 15 -5.79 -17.68 23.35
N ASP A 16 -5.34 -18.64 22.54
CA ASP A 16 -3.94 -18.99 22.40
C ASP A 16 -3.33 -18.08 21.34
N ILE A 17 -2.42 -17.19 21.74
CA ILE A 17 -1.80 -16.19 20.87
C ILE A 17 -0.29 -16.40 20.87
N SER A 18 0.25 -16.78 19.73
CA SER A 18 1.70 -16.74 19.47
C SER A 18 2.06 -15.48 18.66
N MET A 19 3.23 -14.93 18.94
CA MET A 19 3.75 -13.76 18.21
C MET A 19 5.16 -14.08 17.73
N ASP A 20 5.45 -13.71 16.50
CA ASP A 20 6.78 -13.74 15.93
C ASP A 20 7.12 -12.36 15.36
N ALA A 21 8.37 -11.94 15.54
CA ALA A 21 8.94 -10.71 15.02
C ALA A 21 10.40 -10.95 14.59
N SER A 22 10.70 -12.16 14.13
CA SER A 22 12.02 -12.55 13.65
C SER A 22 12.35 -11.89 12.31
N GLU A 23 13.65 -11.71 12.04
CA GLU A 23 14.14 -11.24 10.74
C GLU A 23 13.85 -12.26 9.61
N HIS A 24 13.68 -13.54 9.97
CA HIS A 24 13.40 -14.60 9.01
C HIS A 24 12.17 -14.32 8.13
N ASP A 25 11.12 -13.72 8.70
CA ASP A 25 9.86 -13.44 7.98
C ASP A 25 9.77 -11.99 7.45
N MET A 26 10.82 -11.19 7.60
CA MET A 26 10.78 -9.77 7.17
C MET A 26 10.54 -9.60 5.68
N HIS A 27 11.01 -10.52 4.84
CA HIS A 27 10.78 -10.48 3.39
C HIS A 27 9.31 -10.70 3.00
N TYR A 28 8.45 -11.20 3.91
CA TYR A 28 7.00 -11.28 3.67
C TYR A 28 6.27 -9.99 3.97
N ILE A 29 6.78 -9.18 4.88
CA ILE A 29 6.09 -7.99 5.39
C ILE A 29 6.76 -6.67 4.97
N THR A 30 7.77 -6.75 4.12
CA THR A 30 8.39 -5.62 3.42
C THR A 30 8.49 -5.94 1.93
N ALA A 31 8.59 -4.90 1.09
CA ALA A 31 8.85 -5.11 -0.34
C ALA A 31 10.19 -5.85 -0.54
N ASP A 32 10.15 -7.02 -1.15
CA ASP A 32 11.36 -7.85 -1.32
C ASP A 32 12.31 -7.21 -2.33
N LYS A 33 13.41 -6.63 -1.82
CA LYS A 33 14.41 -5.94 -2.64
C LYS A 33 15.24 -6.89 -3.52
N ARG A 34 15.23 -8.20 -3.25
CA ARG A 34 15.90 -9.21 -4.08
C ARG A 34 15.19 -9.38 -5.42
N ILE A 35 13.91 -9.03 -5.49
CA ILE A 35 13.16 -9.05 -6.73
C ILE A 35 13.57 -7.85 -7.58
N VAL A 36 14.28 -8.13 -8.66
CA VAL A 36 14.76 -7.14 -9.61
C VAL A 36 13.64 -6.78 -10.58
N ILE A 37 13.18 -5.54 -10.52
CA ILE A 37 12.21 -4.99 -11.46
C ILE A 37 12.98 -4.34 -12.62
N PRO A 38 12.74 -4.75 -13.87
CA PRO A 38 13.40 -4.15 -15.03
C PRO A 38 13.10 -2.64 -15.13
N GLU A 39 14.12 -1.85 -15.48
CA GLU A 39 13.94 -0.45 -15.82
C GLU A 39 13.19 -0.30 -17.16
N SER A 40 12.47 0.81 -17.31
CA SER A 40 11.79 1.12 -18.56
C SER A 40 11.90 2.61 -18.91
N GLU A 41 11.99 2.93 -20.20
CA GLU A 41 11.99 4.31 -20.70
C GLU A 41 10.67 5.04 -20.37
N THR A 42 9.57 4.30 -20.32
CA THR A 42 8.26 4.83 -19.96
C THR A 42 8.25 5.30 -18.50
N ASP A 43 8.87 4.54 -17.61
CA ASP A 43 9.03 4.88 -16.20
C ASP A 43 9.76 6.22 -16.06
N ASP A 44 10.90 6.39 -16.73
CA ASP A 44 11.66 7.65 -16.75
C ASP A 44 10.84 8.83 -17.26
N ALA A 45 9.98 8.62 -18.25
CA ALA A 45 9.11 9.66 -18.78
C ALA A 45 8.05 10.06 -17.73
N LEU A 46 7.49 9.11 -16.99
CA LEU A 46 6.54 9.37 -15.92
C LEU A 46 7.19 10.12 -14.75
N TYR A 47 8.41 9.75 -14.35
CA TYR A 47 9.16 10.49 -13.32
C TYR A 47 9.46 11.94 -13.75
N ARG A 48 9.76 12.18 -15.03
CA ARG A 48 9.91 13.54 -15.54
C ARG A 48 8.59 14.33 -15.49
N LYS A 49 7.45 13.70 -15.85
CA LYS A 49 6.12 14.30 -15.73
C LYS A 49 5.81 14.63 -14.27
N LEU A 50 6.06 13.71 -13.34
CA LEU A 50 5.86 13.92 -11.90
C LEU A 50 6.68 15.09 -11.38
N LYS A 51 7.95 15.21 -11.80
CA LYS A 51 8.80 16.34 -11.40
C LYS A 51 8.21 17.68 -11.84
N VAL A 52 7.75 17.79 -13.08
CA VAL A 52 7.12 19.02 -13.59
C VAL A 52 5.82 19.31 -12.85
N PHE A 53 4.99 18.29 -12.64
CA PHE A 53 3.73 18.39 -11.90
C PHE A 53 3.96 18.91 -10.48
N LYS A 54 4.91 18.32 -9.75
CA LYS A 54 5.32 18.74 -8.42
C LYS A 54 5.82 20.19 -8.37
N GLN A 55 6.72 20.57 -9.27
CA GLN A 55 7.28 21.93 -9.33
C GLN A 55 6.22 23.02 -9.61
N ARG A 56 5.18 22.66 -10.36
CA ARG A 56 4.08 23.56 -10.67
C ARG A 56 3.14 23.75 -9.48
N LEU A 57 2.78 22.67 -8.77
CA LEU A 57 1.80 22.70 -7.68
C LEU A 57 2.45 23.09 -6.33
N LEU A 58 3.67 22.65 -6.07
CA LEU A 58 4.42 22.91 -4.85
C LEU A 58 5.70 23.69 -5.17
N SER A 59 5.56 24.97 -5.55
CA SER A 59 6.72 25.81 -5.92
C SER A 59 7.62 26.17 -4.75
N GLY A 60 7.10 26.17 -3.52
CA GLY A 60 7.83 26.54 -2.30
C GLY A 60 8.01 28.03 -2.07
N GLU A 61 7.66 28.88 -3.02
CA GLU A 61 7.89 30.34 -2.92
C GLU A 61 7.13 30.97 -1.75
N LYS A 62 5.84 30.65 -1.59
CA LYS A 62 5.02 31.15 -0.48
C LYS A 62 5.56 30.73 0.88
N GLN A 63 5.99 29.48 0.99
CA GLN A 63 6.51 28.89 2.22
C GLN A 63 7.86 29.54 2.60
N LEU A 64 8.77 29.71 1.64
CA LEU A 64 10.02 30.41 1.88
C LEU A 64 9.79 31.88 2.28
N ALA A 65 8.86 32.58 1.62
CA ALA A 65 8.54 33.96 1.95
C ALA A 65 7.90 34.10 3.34
N ALA A 66 7.13 33.12 3.79
CA ALA A 66 6.51 33.13 5.11
C ALA A 66 7.50 32.82 6.25
N LEU A 67 8.50 31.96 6.00
CA LEU A 67 9.39 31.43 7.04
C LEU A 67 10.75 32.10 7.10
N PHE A 68 11.22 32.77 6.04
CA PHE A 68 12.54 33.38 5.96
C PHE A 68 12.46 34.89 5.74
N LYS A 69 13.29 35.65 6.46
CA LYS A 69 13.41 37.10 6.27
C LYS A 69 13.96 37.48 4.90
N ASP A 70 14.79 36.64 4.31
CA ASP A 70 15.40 36.80 3.00
C ASP A 70 15.18 35.50 2.20
N PRO A 71 14.04 35.36 1.53
CA PRO A 71 13.70 34.16 0.76
C PRO A 71 14.68 33.90 -0.39
N GLU A 72 15.17 34.95 -1.05
CA GLU A 72 16.10 34.79 -2.16
C GLU A 72 17.46 34.23 -1.68
N ARG A 73 17.93 34.67 -0.53
CA ARG A 73 19.10 34.09 0.09
C ARG A 73 18.83 32.64 0.51
N ALA A 74 17.64 32.30 1.04
CA ALA A 74 17.29 30.95 1.41
C ALA A 74 17.37 30.00 0.21
N LYS A 75 16.94 30.40 -0.97
CA LYS A 75 17.03 29.61 -2.22
C LYS A 75 18.48 29.27 -2.62
N THR A 76 19.50 29.95 -2.10
CA THR A 76 20.90 29.62 -2.42
C THR A 76 21.40 28.37 -1.70
N PHE A 77 20.70 27.88 -0.67
CA PHE A 77 21.07 26.70 0.12
C PHE A 77 19.92 25.75 0.42
N ILE A 78 18.68 26.11 0.05
CA ILE A 78 17.48 25.28 0.16
C ILE A 78 16.92 25.05 -1.24
N ASP A 79 16.74 23.80 -1.63
CA ASP A 79 15.91 23.47 -2.79
C ASP A 79 14.44 23.72 -2.43
N GLN A 80 13.84 24.74 -3.05
CA GLN A 80 12.50 25.21 -2.70
C GLN A 80 11.42 24.15 -2.93
N TYR A 81 11.59 23.27 -3.91
CA TYR A 81 10.61 22.24 -4.24
C TYR A 81 10.63 21.09 -3.24
N THR A 82 11.83 20.62 -2.89
CA THR A 82 12.00 19.61 -1.84
C THR A 82 11.51 20.16 -0.51
N PHE A 83 11.85 21.42 -0.20
CA PHE A 83 11.38 22.06 1.03
C PHE A 83 9.87 22.15 1.14
N ALA A 84 9.17 22.49 0.04
CA ALA A 84 7.71 22.54 0.03
C ALA A 84 7.06 21.18 0.21
N ASP A 85 7.63 20.13 -0.38
CA ASP A 85 7.18 18.76 -0.27
C ASP A 85 7.36 18.23 1.17
N ASP A 86 8.54 18.41 1.74
CA ASP A 86 8.83 17.99 3.13
C ASP A 86 7.93 18.74 4.13
N LEU A 87 7.74 20.05 3.91
CA LEU A 87 6.87 20.86 4.76
C LEU A 87 5.39 20.46 4.62
N TYR A 88 4.95 20.06 3.42
CA TYR A 88 3.61 19.51 3.22
C TYR A 88 3.42 18.22 4.02
N ASN A 89 4.39 17.31 3.99
CA ASN A 89 4.34 16.07 4.77
C ASN A 89 4.22 16.38 6.27
N VAL A 90 5.01 17.32 6.77
CA VAL A 90 4.89 17.78 8.18
C VAL A 90 3.51 18.36 8.45
N ALA A 91 2.98 19.21 7.56
CA ALA A 91 1.65 19.82 7.73
C ALA A 91 0.53 18.75 7.79
N ALA A 92 0.61 17.74 6.92
CA ALA A 92 -0.33 16.63 6.90
C ALA A 92 -0.25 15.78 8.19
N ASP A 93 0.95 15.51 8.68
CA ASP A 93 1.18 14.71 9.89
C ASP A 93 0.77 15.41 11.19
N MET A 94 0.69 16.74 11.21
CA MET A 94 0.27 17.49 12.40
C MET A 94 -1.14 17.15 12.86
N TYR A 95 -1.99 16.63 12.00
CA TYR A 95 -3.32 16.13 12.38
C TYR A 95 -3.24 14.87 13.24
N CYS A 96 -2.14 14.13 13.17
CA CYS A 96 -1.91 12.93 13.98
C CYS A 96 -1.32 13.24 15.37
N VAL A 97 -0.94 14.50 15.65
CA VAL A 97 -0.32 14.93 16.91
C VAL A 97 -1.08 16.12 17.52
N PRO A 98 -2.39 15.94 17.83
CA PRO A 98 -3.26 17.04 18.27
C PRO A 98 -2.78 17.70 19.58
N GLU A 99 -1.99 16.99 20.40
CA GLU A 99 -1.45 17.48 21.69
C GLU A 99 -0.50 18.67 21.51
N LEU A 100 0.16 18.77 20.35
CA LEU A 100 1.05 19.90 20.08
C LEU A 100 0.28 21.18 19.78
N ASN A 101 -0.98 21.09 19.40
CA ASN A 101 -1.83 22.22 18.97
C ASN A 101 -1.14 23.14 17.95
N LEU A 102 -0.33 22.52 17.07
CA LEU A 102 0.37 23.19 15.96
C LEU A 102 -0.33 22.85 14.66
N ARG A 103 -0.42 23.83 13.78
CA ARG A 103 -0.96 23.69 12.44
C ARG A 103 -0.03 24.43 11.47
N PHE A 104 0.16 23.85 10.31
CA PHE A 104 0.94 24.45 9.23
C PHE A 104 0.11 24.66 7.97
N ASP A 105 -1.18 24.42 8.03
CA ASP A 105 -2.14 24.59 6.92
C ASP A 105 -2.09 26.03 6.39
N ASP A 106 -1.92 27.04 7.27
CA ASP A 106 -1.85 28.45 6.90
C ASP A 106 -0.69 28.76 5.95
N LEU A 107 0.37 27.94 5.95
CA LEU A 107 1.51 28.09 5.05
C LEU A 107 1.15 27.69 3.61
N PHE A 108 0.13 26.87 3.44
CA PHE A 108 -0.32 26.38 2.14
C PHE A 108 -1.66 27.02 1.72
N GLY A 109 -2.55 27.25 2.68
CA GLY A 109 -3.95 27.52 2.41
C GLY A 109 -4.70 26.30 1.90
N GLU A 110 -6.01 26.38 1.74
CA GLU A 110 -6.85 25.25 1.31
C GLU A 110 -6.40 24.68 -0.06
N GLU A 111 -6.22 25.54 -1.04
CA GLU A 111 -5.78 25.13 -2.39
C GLU A 111 -4.40 24.47 -2.36
N GLY A 112 -3.45 25.03 -1.63
CA GLY A 112 -2.10 24.45 -1.51
C GLY A 112 -2.08 23.12 -0.77
N MET A 113 -2.97 22.88 0.20
CA MET A 113 -3.13 21.56 0.84
C MET A 113 -3.70 20.53 -0.12
N ILE A 114 -4.67 20.93 -0.97
CA ILE A 114 -5.21 20.07 -2.03
C ILE A 114 -4.12 19.73 -3.07
N ASP A 115 -3.37 20.72 -3.50
CA ASP A 115 -2.26 20.53 -4.45
C ASP A 115 -1.15 19.65 -3.89
N GLY A 116 -0.81 19.81 -2.62
CA GLY A 116 0.11 18.93 -1.91
C GLY A 116 -0.38 17.48 -1.89
N PHE A 117 -1.67 17.28 -1.58
CA PHE A 117 -2.27 15.95 -1.65
C PHE A 117 -2.20 15.36 -3.06
N ARG A 118 -2.48 16.13 -4.10
CA ARG A 118 -2.40 15.65 -5.49
C ARG A 118 -1.00 15.20 -5.87
N VAL A 119 0.02 15.95 -5.46
CA VAL A 119 1.43 15.58 -5.64
C VAL A 119 1.78 14.31 -4.88
N TYR A 120 1.40 14.23 -3.62
CA TYR A 120 1.66 13.08 -2.76
C TYR A 120 1.01 11.82 -3.32
N ASN A 121 -0.27 11.92 -3.72
CA ASN A 121 -1.03 10.83 -4.32
C ASN A 121 -0.40 10.29 -5.62
N ALA A 122 0.03 11.21 -6.51
CA ALA A 122 0.70 10.83 -7.76
C ALA A 122 2.08 10.22 -7.52
N SER A 123 2.81 10.73 -6.53
CA SER A 123 4.12 10.19 -6.14
C SER A 123 4.03 8.75 -5.67
N TRP A 124 3.11 8.45 -4.77
CA TRP A 124 2.87 7.09 -4.28
C TRP A 124 2.41 6.14 -5.38
N CYS A 125 1.47 6.58 -6.21
CA CYS A 125 0.99 5.79 -7.34
C CYS A 125 2.14 5.38 -8.28
N LEU A 126 3.05 6.32 -8.58
CA LEU A 126 4.20 6.04 -9.44
C LEU A 126 5.28 5.19 -8.75
N TRP A 127 5.63 5.51 -7.50
CA TRP A 127 6.69 4.79 -6.77
C TRP A 127 6.36 3.31 -6.55
N GLU A 128 5.11 3.00 -6.25
CA GLU A 128 4.65 1.63 -6.08
C GLU A 128 4.37 0.94 -7.43
N GLY A 129 4.54 1.64 -8.56
CA GLY A 129 4.37 1.07 -9.90
C GLY A 129 2.92 0.83 -10.29
N LEU A 130 1.96 1.55 -9.67
CA LEU A 130 0.53 1.38 -9.90
C LEU A 130 0.01 2.22 -11.07
N MET A 131 0.80 3.18 -11.54
CA MET A 131 0.45 4.04 -12.67
C MET A 131 0.64 3.26 -13.99
N PRO A 132 -0.31 3.30 -14.93
CA PRO A 132 -0.14 2.68 -16.25
C PRO A 132 1.16 3.09 -16.93
N GLY A 133 1.96 2.12 -17.35
CA GLY A 133 3.26 2.35 -17.98
C GLY A 133 4.42 2.54 -17.02
N ALA A 134 4.19 2.62 -15.71
CA ALA A 134 5.26 2.55 -14.71
C ALA A 134 5.85 1.14 -14.64
N ARG A 135 7.08 1.04 -14.14
CA ARG A 135 7.66 -0.27 -13.82
C ARG A 135 6.83 -0.93 -12.71
N THR A 136 6.66 -2.22 -12.81
CA THR A 136 5.76 -3.00 -11.98
C THR A 136 6.34 -3.30 -10.59
N ALA A 137 6.73 -2.25 -9.85
CA ALA A 137 7.38 -2.35 -8.53
C ALA A 137 6.53 -3.10 -7.49
N TYR A 138 5.21 -3.05 -7.61
CA TYR A 138 4.27 -3.78 -6.78
C TYR A 138 4.53 -5.30 -6.75
N TRP A 139 5.18 -5.88 -7.75
CA TRP A 139 5.50 -7.31 -7.76
C TRP A 139 6.48 -7.72 -6.66
N ARG A 140 7.20 -6.80 -6.03
CA ARG A 140 8.04 -7.10 -4.87
C ARG A 140 7.26 -7.64 -3.67
N ILE A 141 5.93 -7.63 -3.73
CA ILE A 141 5.03 -8.12 -2.67
C ILE A 141 4.51 -9.54 -2.95
N TYR A 142 4.80 -10.15 -4.10
CA TYR A 142 4.28 -11.48 -4.41
C TYR A 142 4.67 -12.57 -3.37
N PRO A 143 5.85 -12.53 -2.70
CA PRO A 143 6.16 -13.52 -1.66
C PRO A 143 5.17 -13.47 -0.48
N LEU A 144 4.66 -12.29 -0.15
CA LEU A 144 3.60 -12.15 0.85
C LEU A 144 2.30 -12.80 0.36
N LEU A 145 1.90 -12.56 -0.89
CA LEU A 145 0.73 -13.21 -1.47
C LEU A 145 0.88 -14.74 -1.46
N GLN A 146 2.04 -15.26 -1.84
CA GLN A 146 2.32 -16.69 -1.76
C GLN A 146 2.18 -17.23 -0.33
N ASN A 147 2.73 -16.51 0.66
CA ASN A 147 2.60 -16.89 2.06
C ASN A 147 1.13 -16.87 2.55
N PHE A 148 0.29 -15.94 2.05
CA PHE A 148 -1.15 -15.95 2.34
C PHE A 148 -1.84 -17.20 1.79
N LEU A 149 -1.53 -17.59 0.55
CA LEU A 149 -2.09 -18.79 -0.08
C LEU A 149 -1.69 -20.06 0.68
N ASP A 150 -0.39 -20.18 1.01
CA ASP A 150 0.15 -21.34 1.73
C ASP A 150 -0.43 -21.48 3.13
N ASP A 151 -0.62 -20.36 3.84
CA ASP A 151 -1.27 -20.37 5.16
C ASP A 151 -2.75 -20.74 5.06
N ALA A 152 -3.46 -20.21 4.07
CA ALA A 152 -4.86 -20.58 3.84
C ALA A 152 -5.03 -22.07 3.59
N ASP A 153 -4.22 -22.64 2.69
CA ASP A 153 -4.27 -24.08 2.38
C ASP A 153 -3.94 -24.93 3.61
N ARG A 154 -2.94 -24.56 4.40
CA ARG A 154 -2.59 -25.27 5.65
C ARG A 154 -3.74 -25.23 6.66
N MET A 155 -4.38 -24.07 6.83
CA MET A 155 -5.52 -23.94 7.76
C MET A 155 -6.74 -24.72 7.27
N ILE A 156 -7.03 -24.68 5.98
CA ILE A 156 -8.13 -25.44 5.36
C ILE A 156 -7.90 -26.94 5.56
N ALA A 157 -6.69 -27.43 5.29
CA ALA A 157 -6.32 -28.83 5.43
C ALA A 157 -6.39 -29.31 6.89
N SER A 158 -6.03 -28.46 7.87
CA SER A 158 -6.11 -28.81 9.29
C SER A 158 -7.54 -28.95 9.81
N GLY A 159 -8.53 -28.44 9.10
CA GLY A 159 -9.93 -28.45 9.51
C GLY A 159 -10.27 -27.57 10.70
N GLY A 160 -9.28 -26.84 11.23
CA GLY A 160 -9.42 -25.94 12.37
C GLY A 160 -10.02 -24.59 12.03
N SER A 161 -10.19 -23.76 13.06
CA SER A 161 -10.47 -22.34 12.95
C SER A 161 -9.33 -21.55 13.63
N GLY A 162 -9.04 -20.38 13.14
CA GLY A 162 -7.97 -19.54 13.69
C GLY A 162 -7.86 -18.22 12.97
N LEU A 163 -6.94 -17.39 13.45
CA LEU A 163 -6.65 -16.09 12.90
C LEU A 163 -5.13 -16.00 12.64
N ARG A 164 -4.76 -15.58 11.44
CA ARG A 164 -3.40 -15.27 11.05
C ARG A 164 -3.29 -13.79 10.72
N LEU A 165 -2.46 -13.08 11.45
CA LEU A 165 -2.29 -11.64 11.30
C LEU A 165 -0.84 -11.33 10.92
N ARG A 166 -0.68 -10.37 10.02
CA ARG A 166 0.61 -9.80 9.65
C ARG A 166 0.54 -8.30 9.83
N PHE A 167 1.53 -7.73 10.50
CA PHE A 167 1.63 -6.31 10.77
C PHE A 167 2.79 -5.77 9.94
N GLY A 168 2.49 -4.95 8.99
CA GLY A 168 3.44 -4.38 8.04
C GLY A 168 3.23 -2.88 7.88
N HIS A 169 3.52 -2.40 6.68
CA HIS A 169 3.49 -1.00 6.29
C HIS A 169 2.43 -0.74 5.20
N ASP A 170 2.08 0.52 5.03
CA ASP A 170 1.26 1.02 3.93
C ASP A 170 1.85 0.69 2.55
N SER A 171 3.19 0.78 2.42
CA SER A 171 3.96 0.36 1.23
C SER A 171 3.90 -1.16 0.93
N VAL A 172 3.21 -1.93 1.77
CA VAL A 172 2.91 -3.35 1.54
C VAL A 172 1.42 -3.54 1.26
N VAL A 173 0.56 -2.88 2.04
CA VAL A 173 -0.89 -2.98 1.90
C VAL A 173 -1.35 -2.45 0.53
N LEU A 174 -0.81 -1.31 0.10
CA LEU A 174 -1.18 -0.69 -1.17
C LEU A 174 -0.85 -1.57 -2.38
N PRO A 175 0.42 -2.00 -2.62
CA PRO A 175 0.72 -2.86 -3.75
C PRO A 175 0.05 -4.24 -3.65
N LEU A 176 -0.18 -4.78 -2.44
CA LEU A 176 -0.92 -6.03 -2.28
C LEU A 176 -2.37 -5.88 -2.73
N SER A 177 -3.04 -4.77 -2.39
CA SER A 177 -4.41 -4.50 -2.86
C SER A 177 -4.50 -4.44 -4.39
N PHE A 178 -3.46 -3.91 -5.02
CA PHE A 178 -3.35 -3.84 -6.48
C PHE A 178 -3.12 -5.22 -7.12
N ILE A 179 -2.20 -6.03 -6.58
CA ILE A 179 -1.96 -7.42 -7.04
C ILE A 179 -3.22 -8.26 -6.88
N LEU A 180 -3.95 -8.10 -5.78
CA LEU A 180 -5.22 -8.79 -5.55
C LEU A 180 -6.31 -8.34 -6.53
N GLY A 181 -6.11 -7.24 -7.23
CA GLY A 181 -7.07 -6.70 -8.18
C GLY A 181 -8.31 -6.10 -7.52
N PHE A 182 -8.15 -5.56 -6.31
CA PHE A 182 -9.25 -4.91 -5.61
C PHE A 182 -9.76 -3.71 -6.42
N GLN A 183 -11.06 -3.65 -6.61
CA GLN A 183 -11.69 -2.65 -7.48
C GLN A 183 -11.28 -1.22 -7.13
N GLU A 184 -11.10 -0.91 -5.85
CA GLU A 184 -10.74 0.40 -5.35
C GLU A 184 -9.28 0.79 -5.66
N ALA A 185 -8.40 -0.22 -5.88
CA ALA A 185 -6.98 -0.01 -6.17
C ALA A 185 -6.68 0.06 -7.67
N ILE A 186 -7.57 -0.46 -8.52
CA ILE A 186 -7.36 -0.53 -9.96
C ILE A 186 -7.83 0.75 -10.64
N HIS A 187 -6.98 1.34 -11.45
CA HIS A 187 -7.31 2.48 -12.31
C HIS A 187 -6.53 2.40 -13.63
N ALA A 188 -6.98 3.16 -14.62
CA ALA A 188 -6.41 3.14 -15.97
C ALA A 188 -5.82 4.49 -16.42
N THR A 189 -5.72 5.49 -15.52
CA THR A 189 -5.22 6.81 -15.89
C THR A 189 -3.73 6.99 -15.55
N ASP A 190 -2.97 7.57 -16.48
CA ASP A 190 -1.62 8.11 -16.26
C ASP A 190 -1.62 9.65 -16.24
N ASP A 191 -2.81 10.27 -16.30
CA ASP A 191 -2.97 11.70 -16.17
C ASP A 191 -2.94 12.13 -14.70
N MET A 192 -1.81 12.70 -14.29
CA MET A 192 -1.60 13.16 -12.92
C MET A 192 -2.56 14.28 -12.50
N GLU A 193 -3.11 15.04 -13.47
CA GLU A 193 -4.09 16.10 -13.18
C GLU A 193 -5.43 15.52 -12.72
N ASP A 194 -5.83 14.40 -13.28
CA ASP A 194 -7.10 13.74 -13.03
C ASP A 194 -6.98 12.52 -12.09
N LEU A 195 -5.77 12.10 -11.77
CA LEU A 195 -5.50 10.88 -10.99
C LEU A 195 -6.28 10.83 -9.67
N HIS A 196 -6.41 11.95 -8.98
CA HIS A 196 -7.09 12.03 -7.68
C HIS A 196 -8.60 11.71 -7.74
N ASN A 197 -9.22 11.70 -8.93
CA ASN A 197 -10.59 11.27 -9.15
C ASN A 197 -10.72 9.75 -9.31
N HIS A 198 -9.63 9.05 -9.61
CA HIS A 198 -9.59 7.62 -9.92
C HIS A 198 -8.82 6.81 -8.88
N PHE A 199 -7.84 7.42 -8.25
CA PHE A 199 -6.97 6.80 -7.26
C PHE A 199 -6.78 7.73 -6.07
N SER A 200 -6.94 7.21 -4.87
CA SER A 200 -6.82 8.00 -3.65
C SER A 200 -6.14 7.20 -2.54
N ILE A 201 -4.87 7.53 -2.31
CA ILE A 201 -4.03 6.87 -1.32
C ILE A 201 -4.64 6.92 0.09
N PHE A 202 -5.24 8.04 0.50
CA PHE A 202 -5.83 8.16 1.84
C PHE A 202 -7.08 7.28 2.05
N ARG A 203 -7.73 6.83 0.96
CA ARG A 203 -8.86 5.88 1.03
C ARG A 203 -8.37 4.44 1.05
N LEU A 204 -7.27 4.16 0.34
CA LEU A 204 -6.72 2.82 0.21
C LEU A 204 -5.87 2.44 1.45
N ILE A 205 -5.03 3.36 1.90
CA ILE A 205 -4.11 3.12 3.02
C ILE A 205 -4.24 4.18 4.12
N PRO A 206 -5.44 4.38 4.71
CA PRO A 206 -5.59 5.20 5.90
C PRO A 206 -4.79 4.62 7.07
N MET A 207 -4.71 5.35 8.17
CA MET A 207 -4.18 4.79 9.43
C MET A 207 -4.92 3.50 9.80
N ALA A 208 -4.14 2.45 10.14
CA ALA A 208 -4.63 1.10 10.40
C ALA A 208 -5.29 0.40 9.19
N ALA A 209 -4.90 0.81 7.96
CA ALA A 209 -5.34 0.13 6.75
C ALA A 209 -5.11 -1.38 6.84
N ASN A 210 -6.05 -2.15 6.33
CA ASN A 210 -5.95 -3.60 6.41
C ASN A 210 -6.65 -4.31 5.23
N ILE A 211 -6.16 -5.50 4.95
CA ILE A 211 -6.74 -6.46 4.01
C ILE A 211 -7.13 -7.70 4.80
N GLN A 212 -8.35 -8.18 4.60
CA GLN A 212 -8.84 -9.37 5.29
C GLN A 212 -9.33 -10.41 4.27
N TRP A 213 -8.94 -11.67 4.51
CA TRP A 213 -9.47 -12.86 3.84
C TRP A 213 -10.24 -13.64 4.88
N VAL A 214 -11.56 -13.72 4.72
CA VAL A 214 -12.45 -14.40 5.68
C VAL A 214 -12.97 -15.67 5.05
N PHE A 215 -12.58 -16.81 5.62
CA PHE A 215 -12.91 -18.13 5.11
C PHE A 215 -14.13 -18.71 5.82
N PHE A 216 -14.96 -19.39 5.06
CA PHE A 216 -16.17 -20.02 5.54
C PHE A 216 -16.20 -21.50 5.11
N ARG A 217 -16.55 -22.36 6.05
CA ARG A 217 -16.76 -23.79 5.81
C ARG A 217 -18.14 -24.20 6.33
N LYS A 218 -18.90 -24.88 5.49
CA LYS A 218 -20.18 -25.50 5.91
C LYS A 218 -19.92 -26.93 6.35
N ALA A 219 -20.51 -27.36 7.47
CA ALA A 219 -20.43 -28.74 7.91
C ALA A 219 -20.98 -29.70 6.83
N GLY A 220 -20.20 -30.74 6.49
CA GLY A 220 -20.55 -31.74 5.47
C GLY A 220 -20.35 -31.26 4.03
N SER A 221 -19.65 -30.15 3.81
CA SER A 221 -19.24 -29.68 2.48
C SER A 221 -17.72 -29.57 2.41
N ASP A 222 -17.15 -29.98 1.29
CA ASP A 222 -15.73 -29.75 0.97
C ASP A 222 -15.49 -28.36 0.34
N ASP A 223 -16.59 -27.67 -0.01
CA ASP A 223 -16.50 -26.33 -0.58
C ASP A 223 -16.14 -25.30 0.49
N ILE A 224 -15.10 -24.54 0.20
CA ILE A 224 -14.60 -23.45 1.03
C ILE A 224 -14.89 -22.15 0.31
N LEU A 225 -15.58 -21.27 0.98
CA LEU A 225 -15.82 -19.92 0.49
C LEU A 225 -14.86 -18.92 1.16
N VAL A 226 -14.42 -17.93 0.41
CA VAL A 226 -13.64 -16.81 0.92
C VAL A 226 -14.31 -15.49 0.56
N LYS A 227 -14.21 -14.52 1.46
CA LYS A 227 -14.63 -13.15 1.24
C LYS A 227 -13.45 -12.20 1.49
N PHE A 228 -13.33 -11.17 0.67
CA PHE A 228 -12.27 -10.17 0.75
C PHE A 228 -12.81 -8.85 1.28
N LEU A 229 -12.05 -8.23 2.19
CA LEU A 229 -12.34 -6.90 2.67
C LEU A 229 -11.09 -6.02 2.55
N MET A 230 -11.33 -4.76 2.19
CA MET A 230 -10.35 -3.68 2.25
C MET A 230 -10.86 -2.63 3.24
N ASN A 231 -10.10 -2.39 4.32
CA ASN A 231 -10.51 -1.46 5.37
C ASN A 231 -11.93 -1.75 5.89
N GLU A 232 -12.20 -3.01 6.25
CA GLU A 232 -13.48 -3.58 6.74
C GLU A 232 -14.65 -3.55 5.72
N ASN A 233 -14.45 -3.01 4.53
CA ASN A 233 -15.47 -2.99 3.49
C ASN A 233 -15.29 -4.16 2.52
N GLU A 234 -16.39 -4.77 2.11
CA GLU A 234 -16.36 -5.83 1.10
C GLU A 234 -15.85 -5.29 -0.23
N THR A 235 -14.88 -5.99 -0.79
CA THR A 235 -14.28 -5.66 -2.10
C THR A 235 -14.33 -6.82 -3.06
N SER A 236 -14.31 -6.53 -4.34
CA SER A 236 -14.28 -7.55 -5.40
C SER A 236 -12.86 -7.81 -5.87
N ILE A 237 -12.64 -9.04 -6.34
CA ILE A 237 -11.43 -9.50 -7.00
C ILE A 237 -11.76 -9.91 -8.45
N PRO A 238 -10.76 -10.00 -9.35
CA PRO A 238 -11.00 -10.35 -10.78
C PRO A 238 -11.17 -11.86 -11.00
N VAL A 239 -11.88 -12.53 -10.10
CA VAL A 239 -12.28 -13.95 -10.20
C VAL A 239 -13.79 -13.99 -10.32
N ALA A 240 -14.30 -14.77 -11.29
CA ALA A 240 -15.74 -14.93 -11.44
C ALA A 240 -16.32 -15.70 -10.25
N THR A 241 -17.52 -15.31 -9.81
CA THR A 241 -18.25 -16.02 -8.75
C THR A 241 -19.74 -15.95 -9.01
N ASP A 242 -20.48 -16.98 -8.58
CA ASP A 242 -21.94 -17.06 -8.60
C ASP A 242 -22.59 -16.70 -7.25
N CYS A 243 -21.76 -16.41 -6.22
CA CYS A 243 -22.21 -16.17 -4.85
C CYS A 243 -21.59 -14.91 -4.19
N TYR A 244 -21.34 -13.84 -4.97
CA TYR A 244 -20.81 -12.57 -4.43
C TYR A 244 -21.57 -12.13 -3.15
N PRO A 245 -20.89 -11.68 -2.09
CA PRO A 245 -19.48 -11.29 -1.99
C PRO A 245 -18.51 -12.45 -1.65
N TYR A 246 -18.95 -13.68 -1.80
CA TYR A 246 -18.12 -14.86 -1.58
C TYR A 246 -17.56 -15.37 -2.90
N TYR A 247 -16.43 -16.06 -2.79
CA TYR A 247 -15.75 -16.72 -3.91
C TYR A 247 -15.40 -18.14 -3.49
N HIS A 248 -15.48 -19.10 -4.43
CA HIS A 248 -15.00 -20.45 -4.19
C HIS A 248 -13.47 -20.47 -4.12
N TRP A 249 -12.93 -21.00 -3.03
CA TRP A 249 -11.47 -21.09 -2.86
C TRP A 249 -10.81 -21.88 -3.99
N SER A 250 -11.47 -22.90 -4.49
CA SER A 250 -11.07 -23.70 -5.66
C SER A 250 -10.83 -22.89 -6.93
N ASP A 251 -11.41 -21.69 -7.05
CA ASP A 251 -11.23 -20.79 -8.19
C ASP A 251 -10.21 -19.68 -7.87
N VAL A 252 -10.20 -19.22 -6.62
CA VAL A 252 -9.32 -18.13 -6.16
C VAL A 252 -7.87 -18.59 -6.05
N GLU A 253 -7.63 -19.71 -5.40
CA GLU A 253 -6.28 -20.23 -5.14
C GLU A 253 -5.50 -20.43 -6.46
N PRO A 254 -5.98 -21.20 -7.46
CA PRO A 254 -5.24 -21.38 -8.70
C PRO A 254 -5.10 -20.09 -9.51
N TYR A 255 -6.03 -19.16 -9.42
CA TYR A 255 -5.93 -17.87 -10.09
C TYR A 255 -4.67 -17.11 -9.63
N TYR A 256 -4.49 -16.96 -8.31
CA TYR A 256 -3.33 -16.26 -7.78
C TYR A 256 -2.04 -17.07 -7.88
N ARG A 257 -2.08 -18.41 -7.77
CA ARG A 257 -0.89 -19.25 -8.03
C ARG A 257 -0.37 -19.09 -9.45
N ASN A 258 -1.24 -19.14 -10.44
CA ASN A 258 -0.86 -18.91 -11.84
C ASN A 258 -0.27 -17.52 -12.07
N MET A 259 -0.80 -16.51 -11.38
CA MET A 259 -0.29 -15.14 -11.44
C MET A 259 1.13 -15.06 -10.86
N ILE A 260 1.40 -15.71 -9.72
CA ILE A 260 2.72 -15.78 -9.11
C ILE A 260 3.70 -16.53 -10.02
N GLU A 261 3.29 -17.67 -10.60
CA GLU A 261 4.12 -18.40 -11.55
C GLU A 261 4.51 -17.56 -12.77
N ALA A 262 3.55 -16.79 -13.30
CA ALA A 262 3.84 -15.87 -14.40
C ALA A 262 4.83 -14.77 -14.00
N ALA A 263 4.73 -14.25 -12.76
CA ALA A 263 5.67 -13.27 -12.23
C ALA A 263 7.09 -13.84 -12.11
N HIS A 264 7.26 -15.06 -11.62
CA HIS A 264 8.56 -15.74 -11.52
C HIS A 264 9.28 -15.90 -12.87
N LEU A 265 8.53 -15.99 -13.98
CA LEU A 265 9.11 -16.05 -15.32
C LEU A 265 9.69 -14.70 -15.79
N VAL A 266 9.18 -13.60 -15.24
CA VAL A 266 9.55 -12.23 -15.64
C VAL A 266 10.58 -11.62 -14.70
N TYR A 267 10.39 -11.81 -13.39
CA TYR A 267 11.22 -11.19 -12.34
C TYR A 267 12.23 -12.20 -11.80
N LYS A 268 13.50 -11.81 -11.78
CA LYS A 268 14.58 -12.62 -11.24
C LYS A 268 14.84 -12.22 -9.81
N GLU A 269 15.01 -13.21 -8.95
CA GLU A 269 15.54 -13.01 -7.61
C GLU A 269 17.07 -13.00 -7.66
N THR A 270 17.69 -12.03 -7.00
CA THR A 270 19.12 -12.10 -6.68
C THR A 270 19.30 -13.00 -5.46
N PRO A 271 20.35 -13.85 -5.42
CA PRO A 271 20.67 -14.57 -4.19
C PRO A 271 20.85 -13.60 -3.02
N ASP A 272 20.53 -14.06 -1.81
CA ASP A 272 20.92 -13.33 -0.60
C ASP A 272 22.44 -13.11 -0.66
N ASP A 273 22.87 -11.85 -0.54
CA ASP A 273 24.28 -11.58 -0.24
C ASP A 273 24.49 -12.18 1.15
N GLU A 274 25.22 -13.29 1.19
CA GLU A 274 25.70 -13.88 2.45
C GLU A 274 26.64 -12.84 3.09
N ASP A 275 26.12 -12.02 4.00
CA ASP A 275 26.91 -11.19 4.92
C ASP A 275 27.41 -12.01 6.11
#